data_5fea33d72a2dc740d43c9f54d6efae50
#
_entry.id   5fea33d72a2dc740d43c9f54d6efae50
#
_cell.length_a   1.000
_cell.length_b   1.000
_cell.length_c   1.000
_cell.angle_alpha   90.00
_cell.angle_beta   90.00
_cell.angle_gamma   90.00
#
_symmetry.space_group_name_H-M   'P 1'
#
loop_
_entity.id
_entity.type
_entity.pdbx_description
1 polymer ?
#
loop_
_entity_poly.entity_id
_entity_poly.type
_entity_poly.pdbx_seq_one_letter_code
_entity_poly.pdbx_strand_id
1 'polypeptide(L)'
;LIELAEAGKIDLLYAPTTAKDLFYIVPRRLAQRNVNGVNAPFGPAAWACIEHMMQVATASPLSLAECEMARMLGKRMPDLEDNLIIASGDTADVDYVITSDRRMLEAMPEVCLTPARALELIGILG
;
A
#
# COMPACT_ATOMS: atom_id res chain seq x y z
N LEU A 1 6.69 -5.15 8.45
CA LEU A 1 5.23 -5.10 8.62
C LEU A 1 4.53 -6.38 8.15
N ILE A 2 4.97 -6.98 7.04
CA ILE A 2 4.41 -8.25 6.53
C ILE A 2 4.56 -9.36 7.57
N GLU A 3 5.73 -9.47 8.19
CA GLU A 3 5.99 -10.46 9.24
C GLU A 3 5.06 -10.28 10.45
N LEU A 4 4.76 -9.04 10.82
CA LEU A 4 3.83 -8.74 11.90
C LEU A 4 2.39 -9.12 11.52
N ALA A 5 2.00 -8.91 10.27
CA ALA A 5 0.70 -9.33 9.76
C ALA A 5 0.57 -10.86 9.76
N GLU A 6 1.59 -11.57 9.31
CA GLU A 6 1.63 -13.04 9.33
C GLU A 6 1.53 -13.59 10.75
N ALA A 7 2.14 -12.89 11.72
CA ALA A 7 2.08 -13.26 13.13
C ALA A 7 0.77 -12.85 13.83
N GLY A 8 -0.14 -12.20 13.14
CA GLY A 8 -1.42 -11.73 13.71
C GLY A 8 -1.27 -10.55 14.67
N LYS A 9 -0.15 -9.84 14.61
CA LYS A 9 0.12 -8.68 15.48
C LYS A 9 -0.56 -7.40 14.97
N ILE A 10 -0.80 -7.30 13.68
CA ILE A 10 -1.46 -6.20 13.01
C ILE A 10 -2.41 -6.72 11.95
N ASP A 11 -3.43 -5.93 11.64
CA ASP A 11 -4.28 -6.13 10.47
C ASP A 11 -3.75 -5.24 9.34
N LEU A 12 -3.17 -5.85 8.33
CA LEU A 12 -2.62 -5.16 7.17
C LEU A 12 -3.67 -5.12 6.06
N LEU A 13 -3.92 -3.92 5.54
CA LEU A 13 -4.85 -3.70 4.44
C LEU A 13 -4.12 -3.09 3.24
N TYR A 14 -4.67 -3.29 2.04
CA TYR A 14 -4.16 -2.68 0.82
C TYR A 14 -5.32 -2.16 -0.02
N ALA A 15 -5.09 -1.03 -0.71
CA ALA A 15 -6.03 -0.55 -1.72
C ALA A 15 -5.82 -1.35 -3.01
N PRO A 16 -6.89 -1.62 -3.79
CA PRO A 16 -6.75 -2.33 -5.07
C PRO A 16 -5.75 -1.69 -6.05
N THR A 17 -5.61 -0.36 -6.01
CA THR A 17 -4.60 0.36 -6.80
C THR A 17 -3.17 -0.02 -6.41
N THR A 18 -2.94 -0.30 -5.12
CA THR A 18 -1.65 -0.78 -4.63
C THR A 18 -1.32 -2.16 -5.20
N ALA A 19 -2.31 -3.04 -5.29
CA ALA A 19 -2.14 -4.35 -5.92
C ALA A 19 -1.72 -4.21 -7.39
N LYS A 20 -2.37 -3.32 -8.12
CA LYS A 20 -2.02 -3.01 -9.50
C LYS A 20 -0.56 -2.53 -9.61
N ASP A 21 -0.17 -1.60 -8.77
CA ASP A 21 1.18 -1.05 -8.79
C ASP A 21 2.23 -2.12 -8.49
N LEU A 22 1.97 -2.96 -7.51
CA LEU A 22 2.85 -4.07 -7.17
C LEU A 22 3.05 -5.02 -8.36
N PHE A 23 1.95 -5.38 -9.03
CA PHE A 23 1.99 -6.28 -10.18
C PHE A 23 2.90 -5.74 -11.29
N TYR A 24 2.85 -4.44 -11.57
CA TYR A 24 3.65 -3.85 -12.65
C TYR A 24 5.06 -3.46 -12.23
N ILE A 25 5.34 -3.26 -10.94
CA ILE A 25 6.69 -2.92 -10.46
C ILE A 25 7.58 -4.16 -10.34
N VAL A 26 7.03 -5.33 -10.03
CA VAL A 26 7.81 -6.56 -9.83
C VAL A 26 8.64 -6.94 -11.06
N PRO A 27 8.08 -7.00 -12.29
CA PRO A 27 8.88 -7.31 -13.47
C PRO A 27 10.04 -6.35 -13.69
N ARG A 28 9.83 -5.05 -13.45
CA ARG A 28 10.88 -4.03 -13.60
C ARG A 28 12.03 -4.25 -12.63
N ARG A 29 11.72 -4.56 -11.37
CA ARG A 29 12.73 -4.79 -10.33
C ARG A 29 13.53 -6.05 -10.61
N LEU A 30 12.88 -7.12 -11.05
CA LEU A 30 13.55 -8.36 -11.39
C LEU A 30 14.44 -8.18 -12.63
N ALA A 31 13.99 -7.44 -13.64
CA ALA A 31 14.78 -7.14 -14.82
C ALA A 31 16.05 -6.36 -14.48
N GLN A 32 15.97 -5.39 -13.56
CA GLN A 32 17.11 -4.62 -13.08
C GLN A 32 18.13 -5.47 -12.32
N ARG A 33 17.67 -6.52 -11.63
CA ARG A 33 18.55 -7.43 -10.87
C ARG A 33 19.08 -8.60 -11.69
N ASN A 34 18.52 -8.83 -12.87
CA ASN A 34 18.91 -9.93 -13.74
C ASN A 34 20.14 -9.54 -14.58
N VAL A 35 21.31 -9.61 -13.97
CA VAL A 35 22.59 -9.25 -14.58
C VAL A 35 23.07 -10.27 -15.62
N ASN A 36 22.46 -11.45 -15.72
CA ASN A 36 22.93 -12.55 -16.59
C ASN A 36 22.12 -12.70 -17.87
N GLY A 37 21.22 -11.79 -18.20
CA GLY A 37 20.43 -11.83 -19.42
C GLY A 37 19.49 -13.03 -19.52
N VAL A 38 19.23 -13.72 -18.42
CA VAL A 38 18.28 -14.83 -18.37
C VAL A 38 16.87 -14.26 -18.46
N ASN A 39 16.12 -14.67 -19.48
CA ASN A 39 14.70 -14.32 -19.61
C ASN A 39 13.88 -15.08 -18.56
N ALA A 40 13.89 -14.58 -17.34
CA ALA A 40 13.02 -15.12 -16.30
C ALA A 40 11.56 -14.79 -16.60
N PRO A 41 10.61 -15.71 -16.35
CA PRO A 41 9.18 -15.42 -16.54
C PRO A 41 8.69 -14.51 -15.41
N PHE A 42 8.78 -13.19 -15.62
CA PHE A 42 8.43 -12.20 -14.62
C PHE A 42 6.92 -12.16 -14.31
N GLY A 43 6.08 -12.59 -15.25
CA GLY A 43 4.63 -12.67 -15.03
C GLY A 43 4.25 -13.58 -13.87
N PRO A 44 4.72 -14.84 -13.82
CA PRO A 44 4.48 -15.72 -12.67
C PRO A 44 4.98 -15.17 -11.35
N ALA A 45 6.13 -14.49 -11.33
CA ALA A 45 6.65 -13.84 -10.13
C ALA A 45 5.74 -12.71 -9.65
N ALA A 46 5.24 -11.88 -10.56
CA ALA A 46 4.30 -10.81 -10.24
C ALA A 46 3.00 -11.37 -9.64
N TRP A 47 2.43 -12.41 -10.25
CA TRP A 47 1.23 -13.06 -9.72
C TRP A 47 1.48 -13.70 -8.35
N ALA A 48 2.64 -14.31 -8.14
CA ALA A 48 3.00 -14.87 -6.83
C ALA A 48 3.04 -13.80 -5.75
N CYS A 49 3.55 -12.60 -6.05
CA CYS A 49 3.54 -11.47 -5.12
C CYS A 49 2.11 -11.03 -4.78
N ILE A 50 1.22 -10.97 -5.76
CA ILE A 50 -0.19 -10.62 -5.54
C ILE A 50 -0.87 -11.68 -4.66
N GLU A 51 -0.66 -12.96 -4.95
CA GLU A 51 -1.22 -14.05 -4.14
C GLU A 51 -0.74 -13.98 -2.70
N HIS A 52 0.55 -13.73 -2.49
CA HIS A 52 1.10 -13.57 -1.15
C HIS A 52 0.49 -12.38 -0.41
N MET A 53 0.36 -11.24 -1.08
CA MET A 53 -0.28 -10.07 -0.49
C MET A 53 -1.73 -10.36 -0.08
N MET A 54 -2.48 -11.08 -0.91
CA MET A 54 -3.86 -11.47 -0.61
C MET A 54 -3.97 -12.43 0.58
N GLN A 55 -2.92 -13.21 0.86
CA GLN A 55 -2.86 -14.11 2.02
C GLN A 55 -2.57 -13.37 3.32
N VAL A 56 -1.74 -12.33 3.29
CA VAL A 56 -1.27 -11.62 4.49
C VAL A 56 -2.03 -10.33 4.77
N ALA A 57 -2.80 -9.82 3.81
CA ALA A 57 -3.50 -8.55 3.92
C ALA A 57 -4.91 -8.64 3.35
N THR A 58 -5.75 -7.69 3.74
CA THR A 58 -7.13 -7.60 3.28
C THR A 58 -7.30 -6.40 2.36
N ALA A 59 -8.04 -6.58 1.26
CA ALA A 59 -8.35 -5.47 0.36
C ALA A 59 -9.31 -4.49 1.03
N SER A 60 -9.00 -3.19 0.94
CA SER A 60 -9.88 -2.14 1.41
C SER A 60 -10.82 -1.69 0.27
N PRO A 61 -11.98 -1.06 0.60
CA PRO A 61 -12.95 -0.69 -0.42
C PRO A 61 -12.44 0.38 -1.38
N LEU A 62 -12.81 0.26 -2.65
CA LEU A 62 -12.55 1.26 -3.68
C LEU A 62 -13.73 1.30 -4.65
N SER A 63 -14.77 2.02 -4.27
CA SER A 63 -16.05 2.15 -4.98
C SER A 63 -16.35 3.61 -5.26
N LEU A 64 -17.59 3.92 -5.66
CA LEU A 64 -18.03 5.29 -5.93
C LEU A 64 -17.84 6.19 -4.71
N ALA A 65 -18.15 5.71 -3.51
CA ALA A 65 -18.01 6.51 -2.29
C ALA A 65 -16.57 6.98 -2.07
N GLU A 66 -15.59 6.12 -2.29
CA GLU A 66 -14.17 6.46 -2.17
C GLU A 66 -13.71 7.41 -3.27
N CYS A 67 -14.25 7.26 -4.48
CA CYS A 67 -13.97 8.21 -5.57
C CYS A 67 -14.49 9.60 -5.25
N GLU A 68 -15.70 9.70 -4.68
CA GLU A 68 -16.27 10.98 -4.28
C GLU A 68 -15.46 11.64 -3.15
N MET A 69 -15.04 10.87 -2.16
CA MET A 69 -14.16 11.36 -1.08
C MET A 69 -12.81 11.82 -1.64
N ALA A 70 -12.22 11.04 -2.54
CA ALA A 70 -10.96 11.39 -3.18
C ALA A 70 -11.05 12.72 -3.92
N ARG A 71 -12.18 12.98 -4.59
CA ARG A 71 -12.42 14.25 -5.25
C ARG A 71 -12.44 15.41 -4.25
N MET A 72 -13.08 15.23 -3.10
CA MET A 72 -13.11 16.24 -2.05
C MET A 72 -11.74 16.51 -1.45
N LEU A 73 -10.90 15.48 -1.32
CA LEU A 73 -9.52 15.61 -0.85
C LEU A 73 -8.61 16.35 -1.85
N GLY A 74 -9.05 16.51 -3.10
CA GLY A 74 -8.31 17.22 -4.13
C GLY A 74 -7.93 18.66 -3.77
N LYS A 75 -8.67 19.29 -2.86
CA LYS A 75 -8.34 20.63 -2.34
C LYS A 75 -7.08 20.63 -1.47
N ARG A 76 -6.80 19.52 -0.82
CA ARG A 76 -5.69 19.36 0.11
C ARG A 76 -4.50 18.66 -0.53
N MET A 77 -4.77 17.70 -1.41
CA MET A 77 -3.78 16.89 -2.08
C MET A 77 -4.21 16.63 -3.53
N PRO A 78 -3.43 17.07 -4.54
CA PRO A 78 -3.90 17.04 -5.94
C PRO A 78 -3.82 15.67 -6.62
N ASP A 79 -3.12 14.70 -6.06
CA ASP A 79 -2.94 13.39 -6.67
C ASP A 79 -4.14 12.47 -6.41
N LEU A 80 -4.84 12.06 -7.47
CA LEU A 80 -6.03 11.23 -7.37
C LEU A 80 -5.74 9.86 -6.75
N GLU A 81 -4.64 9.22 -7.14
CA GLU A 81 -4.30 7.87 -6.64
C GLU A 81 -4.04 7.90 -5.14
N ASP A 82 -3.28 8.90 -4.66
CA ASP A 82 -3.03 9.09 -3.23
C ASP A 82 -4.34 9.34 -2.48
N ASN A 83 -5.22 10.16 -3.04
CA ASN A 83 -6.53 10.47 -2.45
C ASN A 83 -7.42 9.22 -2.37
N LEU A 84 -7.36 8.34 -3.38
CA LEU A 84 -8.10 7.08 -3.35
C LEU A 84 -7.59 6.15 -2.25
N ILE A 85 -6.29 6.10 -2.02
CA ILE A 85 -5.70 5.32 -0.93
C ILE A 85 -6.19 5.83 0.43
N ILE A 86 -6.15 7.15 0.64
CA ILE A 86 -6.64 7.77 1.87
C ILE A 86 -8.14 7.46 2.08
N ALA A 87 -8.94 7.64 1.03
CA ALA A 87 -10.38 7.40 1.10
C ALA A 87 -10.71 5.93 1.40
N SER A 88 -9.99 5.01 0.76
CA SER A 88 -10.15 3.57 0.97
C SER A 88 -9.81 3.19 2.42
N GLY A 89 -8.73 3.74 2.95
CA GLY A 89 -8.33 3.54 4.34
C GLY A 89 -9.35 4.10 5.33
N ASP A 90 -9.89 5.28 5.05
CA ASP A 90 -10.91 5.90 5.90
C ASP A 90 -12.18 5.05 5.96
N THR A 91 -12.66 4.55 4.82
CA THR A 91 -13.82 3.65 4.78
C THR A 91 -13.56 2.36 5.55
N ALA A 92 -12.37 1.82 5.48
CA ALA A 92 -11.97 0.61 6.20
C ALA A 92 -11.63 0.87 7.69
N ASP A 93 -11.68 2.13 8.12
CA ASP A 93 -11.41 2.57 9.49
C ASP A 93 -10.01 2.14 9.97
N VAL A 94 -9.01 2.34 9.12
CA VAL A 94 -7.62 2.03 9.49
C VAL A 94 -7.09 3.06 10.47
N ASP A 95 -6.17 2.64 11.33
CA ASP A 95 -5.51 3.55 12.26
C ASP A 95 -4.58 4.51 11.51
N TYR A 96 -3.83 3.99 10.54
CA TYR A 96 -2.88 4.78 9.75
C TYR A 96 -2.73 4.23 8.34
N VAL A 97 -2.39 5.14 7.43
CA VAL A 97 -1.92 4.81 6.08
C VAL A 97 -0.40 4.81 6.09
N ILE A 98 0.20 3.69 5.69
CA ILE A 98 1.65 3.55 5.68
C ILE A 98 2.17 3.90 4.30
N THR A 99 3.05 4.89 4.23
CA THR A 99 3.60 5.38 2.98
C THR A 99 5.02 5.93 3.17
N SER A 100 5.80 5.89 2.10
CA SER A 100 7.09 6.57 2.03
C SER A 100 7.02 7.84 1.19
N ASP A 101 5.84 8.16 0.66
CA ASP A 101 5.63 9.35 -0.17
C ASP A 101 5.64 10.61 0.69
N ARG A 102 6.63 11.47 0.45
CA ARG A 102 6.80 12.71 1.20
C ARG A 102 5.60 13.64 1.09
N ARG A 103 4.96 13.72 -0.09
CA ARG A 103 3.80 14.60 -0.29
C ARG A 103 2.62 14.16 0.56
N MET A 104 2.36 12.85 0.64
CA MET A 104 1.30 12.32 1.50
C MET A 104 1.60 12.58 2.98
N LEU A 105 2.84 12.35 3.40
CA LEU A 105 3.26 12.58 4.77
C LEU A 105 3.14 14.05 5.18
N GLU A 106 3.47 14.97 4.29
CA GLU A 106 3.35 16.42 4.53
C GLU A 106 1.90 16.90 4.47
N ALA A 107 1.11 16.39 3.52
CA ALA A 107 -0.28 16.82 3.33
C ALA A 107 -1.23 16.23 4.37
N MET A 108 -0.99 15.00 4.81
CA MET A 108 -1.89 14.24 5.70
C MET A 108 -1.14 13.63 6.88
N PRO A 109 -0.42 14.44 7.68
CA PRO A 109 0.42 13.91 8.77
C PRO A 109 -0.37 13.23 9.87
N GLU A 110 -1.65 13.55 10.03
CA GLU A 110 -2.53 12.97 11.04
C GLU A 110 -2.95 11.53 10.72
N VAL A 111 -2.86 11.10 9.45
CA VAL A 111 -3.27 9.75 9.04
C VAL A 111 -2.16 8.96 8.38
N CYS A 112 -1.06 9.60 7.97
CA CYS A 112 0.04 8.93 7.28
C CYS A 112 1.24 8.74 8.18
N LEU A 113 1.85 7.56 8.10
CA LEU A 113 3.10 7.23 8.79
C LEU A 113 4.07 6.57 7.82
N THR A 114 5.36 6.76 8.07
CA THR A 114 6.38 5.95 7.42
C THR A 114 6.38 4.53 7.99
N PRO A 115 6.89 3.54 7.24
CA PRO A 115 7.06 2.18 7.78
C PRO A 115 7.89 2.16 9.07
N ALA A 116 8.96 2.95 9.15
CA ALA A 116 9.81 3.03 10.34
C ALA A 116 9.03 3.54 11.55
N ARG A 117 8.24 4.60 11.38
CA ARG A 117 7.42 5.16 12.47
C ARG A 117 6.33 4.21 12.91
N ALA A 118 5.73 3.48 11.98
CA ALA A 118 4.73 2.46 12.28
C ALA A 118 5.33 1.36 13.15
N LEU A 119 6.53 0.88 12.81
CA LEU A 119 7.23 -0.13 13.61
C LEU A 119 7.53 0.35 15.02
N GLU A 120 7.93 1.62 15.19
CA GLU A 120 8.15 2.22 16.50
C GLU A 120 6.88 2.21 17.35
N LEU A 121 5.75 2.64 16.77
CA LEU A 121 4.47 2.68 17.47
C LEU A 121 4.00 1.28 17.88
N ILE A 122 4.15 0.30 17.01
CA ILE A 122 3.80 -1.09 17.31
C ILE A 122 4.67 -1.61 18.46
N GLY A 123 5.95 -1.30 18.45
CA GLY A 123 6.88 -1.68 19.52
C GLY A 123 6.50 -1.06 20.87
N ILE A 124 5.99 0.16 20.90
CA ILE A 124 5.55 0.84 22.12
C ILE A 124 4.26 0.21 22.67
N LEU A 125 3.33 -0.14 21.77
CA LEU A 125 2.02 -0.70 22.14
C LEU A 125 2.07 -2.20 22.42
N GLY A 126 3.04 -2.86 21.85
CA GLY A 126 3.22 -4.31 22.00
C GLY A 126 4.18 -4.65 23.10
#